data_f72c7265438a86cbe41685026ce8f75f
#
_entry.id   f72c7265438a86cbe41685026ce8f75f
#
_cell.length_a   1.000
_cell.length_b   1.000
_cell.length_c   1.000
_cell.angle_alpha   90.00
_cell.angle_beta   90.00
_cell.angle_gamma   90.00
#
_symmetry.space_group_name_H-M   'P 1'
#
loop_
_entity.id
_entity.type
_entity.pdbx_description
1 polymer ?
#
loop_
_entity_poly.entity_id
_entity_poly.type
_entity_poly.pdbx_seq_one_letter_code
_entity_poly.pdbx_strand_id
1 'polypeptide(L)'
;AVVQISKTRTTNVKKIINEVFASHRSLKMVTVVDDDIDPTDAVAVEFAMATRFQADKDLVIIKNVRGSSLDPSSDQKKLRTTKMGIDATIPASKRLDGFKLGKIPKAKTNLKDYLKK
;
A
#
# COMPACT_ATOMS: atom_id res chain seq x y z
N ALA A 1 -8.39 -0.26 0.91
CA ALA A 1 -8.10 -0.17 2.36
C ALA A 1 -6.63 0.09 2.60
N VAL A 2 -6.33 0.79 3.67
CA VAL A 2 -4.96 1.03 4.13
C VAL A 2 -4.78 0.34 5.48
N VAL A 3 -3.73 -0.47 5.61
CA VAL A 3 -3.44 -1.25 6.81
C VAL A 3 -2.10 -0.79 7.39
N GLN A 4 -2.11 -0.35 8.64
CA GLN A 4 -0.91 0.03 9.36
C GLN A 4 -0.38 -1.17 10.16
N ILE A 5 0.92 -1.42 10.06
CA ILE A 5 1.57 -2.51 10.80
C ILE A 5 2.85 -2.03 11.48
N SER A 6 3.25 -2.77 12.52
CA SER A 6 4.58 -2.65 13.12
C SER A 6 5.44 -3.81 12.60
N LYS A 7 6.36 -3.48 11.71
CA LYS A 7 7.14 -4.48 10.99
C LYS A 7 8.35 -4.94 11.78
N THR A 8 8.59 -6.25 11.82
CA THR A 8 9.79 -6.87 12.34
C THR A 8 10.57 -7.55 11.22
N ARG A 9 11.74 -8.13 11.53
CA ARG A 9 12.53 -8.86 10.54
C ARG A 9 11.80 -10.06 9.94
N THR A 10 10.88 -10.64 10.69
CA THR A 10 10.15 -11.85 10.29
C THR A 10 8.78 -11.54 9.71
N THR A 11 8.38 -10.28 9.64
CA THR A 11 7.09 -9.89 9.10
C THR A 11 7.03 -10.17 7.60
N ASN A 12 6.04 -10.94 7.19
CA ASN A 12 5.76 -11.21 5.78
C ASN A 12 4.57 -10.37 5.35
N VAL A 13 4.83 -9.25 4.67
CA VAL A 13 3.79 -8.30 4.26
C VAL A 13 2.87 -8.91 3.22
N LYS A 14 3.39 -9.71 2.30
CA LYS A 14 2.56 -10.38 1.29
C LYS A 14 1.54 -11.33 1.92
N LYS A 15 1.94 -12.01 2.99
CA LYS A 15 1.03 -12.86 3.75
C LYS A 15 -0.07 -12.03 4.42
N ILE A 16 0.28 -10.88 4.98
CA ILE A 16 -0.69 -9.95 5.58
C ILE A 16 -1.69 -9.49 4.52
N ILE A 17 -1.22 -9.09 3.35
CA ILE A 17 -2.09 -8.68 2.24
C ILE A 17 -3.08 -9.79 1.88
N ASN A 18 -2.59 -11.02 1.75
CA ASN A 18 -3.45 -12.16 1.43
C ASN A 18 -4.49 -12.43 2.53
N GLU A 19 -4.10 -12.30 3.79
CA GLU A 19 -5.02 -12.48 4.92
C GLU A 19 -6.09 -11.40 4.96
N VAL A 20 -5.74 -10.15 4.64
CA VAL A 20 -6.72 -9.05 4.58
C VAL A 20 -7.74 -9.33 3.48
N PHE A 21 -7.31 -9.75 2.30
CA PHE A 21 -8.24 -10.09 1.23
C PHE A 21 -9.13 -11.30 1.57
N ALA A 22 -8.59 -12.28 2.29
CA ALA A 22 -9.37 -13.45 2.73
C ALA A 22 -10.43 -13.05 3.75
N SER A 23 -10.13 -12.08 4.60
CA SER A 23 -11.05 -11.60 5.65
C SER A 23 -12.11 -10.63 5.11
N HIS A 24 -11.79 -9.89 4.05
CA HIS A 24 -12.64 -8.86 3.48
C HIS A 24 -12.76 -9.06 1.97
N ARG A 25 -13.63 -9.96 1.57
CA ARG A 25 -13.75 -10.40 0.16
C ARG A 25 -14.15 -9.30 -0.81
N SER A 26 -14.83 -8.25 -0.34
CA SER A 26 -15.23 -7.14 -1.19
C SER A 26 -14.10 -6.14 -1.47
N LEU A 27 -13.00 -6.19 -0.73
CA LEU A 27 -11.85 -5.33 -0.98
C LEU A 27 -11.16 -5.72 -2.27
N LYS A 28 -10.78 -4.72 -3.04
CA LYS A 28 -10.07 -4.89 -4.31
C LYS A 28 -8.62 -4.42 -4.22
N MET A 29 -8.35 -3.42 -3.39
CA MET A 29 -7.04 -2.82 -3.23
C MET A 29 -6.70 -2.71 -1.75
N VAL A 30 -5.47 -3.10 -1.40
CA VAL A 30 -4.94 -2.99 -0.04
C VAL A 30 -3.54 -2.38 -0.13
N THR A 31 -3.29 -1.36 0.66
CA THR A 31 -1.96 -0.76 0.83
C THR A 31 -1.53 -0.96 2.28
N VAL A 32 -0.35 -1.52 2.48
CA VAL A 32 0.23 -1.74 3.81
C VAL A 32 1.30 -0.68 4.07
N VAL A 33 1.19 -0.01 5.20
CA VAL A 33 2.13 1.05 5.62
C VAL A 33 2.72 0.73 6.99
N ASP A 34 3.86 1.36 7.28
CA ASP A 34 4.50 1.25 8.60
C ASP A 34 3.73 2.04 9.66
N ASP A 35 4.13 1.84 10.92
CA ASP A 35 3.50 2.47 12.08
C ASP A 35 3.77 3.98 12.19
N ASP A 36 4.69 4.52 11.42
CA ASP A 36 4.93 5.97 11.35
C ASP A 36 4.01 6.70 10.36
N ILE A 37 3.18 5.97 9.64
CA ILE A 37 2.24 6.51 8.66
C ILE A 37 0.82 6.37 9.20
N ASP A 38 0.12 7.49 9.29
CA ASP A 38 -1.31 7.49 9.65
C ASP A 38 -2.13 6.99 8.45
N PRO A 39 -2.83 5.86 8.56
CA PRO A 39 -3.58 5.31 7.44
C PRO A 39 -4.77 6.17 7.01
N THR A 40 -5.18 7.14 7.82
CA THR A 40 -6.25 8.07 7.48
C THR A 40 -5.75 9.35 6.81
N ASP A 41 -4.43 9.55 6.77
CA ASP A 41 -3.80 10.70 6.12
C ASP A 41 -3.38 10.32 4.70
N ALA A 42 -4.17 10.73 3.72
CA ALA A 42 -3.94 10.39 2.31
C ALA A 42 -2.59 10.87 1.80
N VAL A 43 -2.13 12.03 2.25
CA VAL A 43 -0.83 12.58 1.83
C VAL A 43 0.31 11.74 2.38
N ALA A 44 0.24 11.32 3.64
CA ALA A 44 1.24 10.45 4.24
C ALA A 44 1.28 9.07 3.55
N VAL A 45 0.12 8.51 3.22
CA VAL A 45 0.04 7.24 2.51
C VAL A 45 0.65 7.36 1.10
N GLU A 46 0.35 8.41 0.37
CA GLU A 46 0.96 8.65 -0.95
C GLU A 46 2.46 8.81 -0.86
N PHE A 47 2.94 9.49 0.18
CA PHE A 47 4.38 9.61 0.43
C PHE A 47 5.03 8.24 0.63
N ALA A 48 4.42 7.38 1.42
CA ALA A 48 4.91 6.03 1.64
C ALA A 48 4.95 5.23 0.34
N MET A 49 3.90 5.33 -0.48
CA MET A 49 3.85 4.67 -1.78
C MET A 49 4.91 5.20 -2.74
N ALA A 50 5.18 6.50 -2.70
CA ALA A 50 6.16 7.12 -3.60
C ALA A 50 7.60 6.80 -3.21
N THR A 51 7.88 6.55 -1.92
CA THR A 51 9.26 6.45 -1.42
C THR A 51 9.65 5.06 -0.93
N ARG A 52 8.68 4.17 -0.66
CA ARG A 52 8.94 2.87 -0.03
C ARG A 52 8.53 1.68 -0.89
N PHE A 53 7.89 1.93 -2.01
CA PHE A 53 7.31 0.91 -2.87
C PHE A 53 8.08 0.80 -4.19
N GLN A 54 8.43 -0.44 -4.57
CA GLN A 54 8.97 -0.78 -5.88
C GLN A 54 8.05 -1.81 -6.54
N ALA A 55 7.47 -1.45 -7.67
CA ALA A 55 6.43 -2.25 -8.30
C ALA A 55 6.87 -3.67 -8.68
N ASP A 56 8.13 -3.85 -9.00
CA ASP A 56 8.67 -5.16 -9.37
C ASP A 56 8.82 -6.13 -8.19
N LYS A 57 8.86 -5.60 -6.95
CA LYS A 57 9.09 -6.41 -5.73
C LYS A 57 7.92 -6.37 -4.76
N ASP A 58 7.23 -5.24 -4.69
CA ASP A 58 6.32 -4.93 -3.59
C ASP A 58 4.85 -4.92 -4.03
N LEU A 59 4.59 -5.27 -5.28
CA LEU A 59 3.25 -5.35 -5.83
C LEU A 59 2.76 -6.80 -5.78
N VAL A 60 1.57 -7.00 -5.23
CA VAL A 60 0.89 -8.30 -5.21
C VAL A 60 -0.34 -8.21 -6.11
N ILE A 61 -0.40 -9.07 -7.12
CA ILE A 61 -1.56 -9.17 -7.99
C ILE A 61 -2.18 -10.56 -7.83
N ILE A 62 -3.47 -10.59 -7.50
CA ILE A 62 -4.23 -11.84 -7.30
C ILE A 62 -5.32 -11.87 -8.36
N LYS A 63 -5.16 -12.77 -9.33
CA LYS A 63 -6.04 -12.88 -10.49
C LYS A 63 -7.17 -13.88 -10.24
N ASN A 64 -8.29 -13.63 -10.89
CA ASN A 64 -9.41 -14.55 -10.97
C ASN A 64 -9.91 -15.00 -9.60
N VAL A 65 -10.19 -14.03 -8.75
CA VAL A 65 -10.74 -14.26 -7.40
C VAL A 65 -12.12 -13.62 -7.30
N ARG A 66 -12.86 -13.98 -6.25
CA ARG A 66 -14.19 -13.44 -6.03
C ARG A 66 -14.12 -11.93 -5.80
N GLY A 67 -14.93 -11.19 -6.57
CA GLY A 67 -15.08 -9.75 -6.44
C GLY A 67 -16.39 -9.36 -5.80
N SER A 68 -16.61 -8.06 -5.71
CA SER A 68 -17.87 -7.48 -5.23
C SER A 68 -18.81 -7.23 -6.41
N SER A 69 -20.10 -7.52 -6.23
CA SER A 69 -21.13 -7.16 -7.19
C SER A 69 -21.29 -5.63 -7.33
N LEU A 70 -20.79 -4.89 -6.35
CA LEU A 70 -20.82 -3.42 -6.38
C LEU A 70 -19.66 -2.82 -7.19
N ASP A 71 -18.71 -3.63 -7.61
CA ASP A 71 -17.59 -3.18 -8.45
C ASP A 71 -17.94 -3.40 -9.92
N PRO A 72 -18.23 -2.32 -10.68
CA PRO A 72 -18.65 -2.47 -12.09
C PRO A 72 -17.52 -3.00 -12.98
N SER A 73 -16.26 -2.92 -12.56
CA SER A 73 -15.13 -3.46 -13.32
C SER A 73 -14.96 -4.97 -13.17
N SER A 74 -15.62 -5.58 -12.18
CA SER A 74 -15.63 -7.03 -12.02
C SER A 74 -16.52 -7.68 -13.06
N ASP A 75 -16.22 -8.95 -13.40
CA ASP A 75 -17.14 -9.75 -14.22
C ASP A 75 -18.47 -9.91 -13.47
N GLN A 76 -19.52 -9.29 -13.98
CA GLN A 76 -20.81 -9.25 -13.30
C GLN A 76 -21.55 -10.57 -13.32
N LYS A 77 -21.20 -11.46 -14.24
CA LYS A 77 -21.82 -12.80 -14.31
C LYS A 77 -21.19 -13.77 -13.33
N LYS A 78 -19.86 -13.82 -13.31
CA LYS A 78 -19.08 -14.76 -12.49
C LYS A 78 -18.61 -14.16 -11.18
N LEU A 79 -18.74 -12.85 -11.00
CA LEU A 79 -18.23 -12.09 -9.86
C LEU A 79 -16.74 -12.34 -9.66
N ARG A 80 -15.96 -12.28 -10.73
CA ARG A 80 -14.50 -12.44 -10.71
C ARG A 80 -13.80 -11.11 -10.95
N THR A 81 -12.70 -10.93 -10.27
CA THR A 81 -11.88 -9.73 -10.36
C THR A 81 -10.41 -10.06 -10.15
N THR A 82 -9.58 -9.08 -10.38
CA THR A 82 -8.15 -9.10 -10.00
C THR A 82 -7.95 -8.11 -8.88
N LYS A 83 -7.27 -8.52 -7.83
CA LYS A 83 -7.00 -7.69 -6.65
C LYS A 83 -5.54 -7.27 -6.63
N MET A 84 -5.27 -6.10 -6.05
CA MET A 84 -3.94 -5.52 -5.96
C MET A 84 -3.58 -5.18 -4.52
N GLY A 85 -2.42 -5.68 -4.07
CA GLY A 85 -1.83 -5.32 -2.79
C GLY A 85 -0.53 -4.55 -3.02
N ILE A 86 -0.32 -3.52 -2.24
CA ILE A 86 0.87 -2.68 -2.27
C ILE A 86 1.56 -2.76 -0.92
N ASP A 87 2.82 -3.19 -0.94
CA ASP A 87 3.70 -3.13 0.23
C ASP A 87 4.42 -1.77 0.21
N ALA A 88 3.90 -0.82 0.95
CA ALA A 88 4.50 0.51 1.11
C ALA A 88 5.24 0.65 2.44
N THR A 89 5.82 -0.45 2.93
CA THR A 89 6.65 -0.47 4.13
C THR A 89 8.13 -0.30 3.77
N ILE A 90 8.92 0.22 4.73
CA ILE A 90 10.36 0.36 4.54
C ILE A 90 10.97 -1.03 4.35
N PRO A 91 11.75 -1.24 3.27
CA PRO A 91 12.43 -2.52 3.07
C PRO A 91 13.36 -2.86 4.22
N ALA A 92 13.35 -4.11 4.66
CA ALA A 92 14.16 -4.56 5.79
C ALA A 92 15.66 -4.34 5.57
N SER A 93 16.10 -4.29 4.32
CA SER A 93 17.50 -4.08 3.94
C SER A 93 17.91 -2.61 3.88
N LYS A 94 16.97 -1.67 4.07
CA LYS A 94 17.23 -0.24 3.95
C LYS A 94 17.31 0.43 5.32
N ARG A 95 18.04 1.54 5.38
CA ARG A 95 18.11 2.35 6.59
C ARG A 95 16.79 3.09 6.80
N LEU A 96 16.29 3.04 8.03
CA LEU A 96 15.05 3.71 8.40
C LEU A 96 15.12 5.22 8.20
N ASP A 97 16.28 5.84 8.46
CA ASP A 97 16.41 7.30 8.47
C ASP A 97 16.07 7.95 7.13
N GLY A 98 16.40 7.32 6.03
CA GLY A 98 16.10 7.86 4.70
C GLY A 98 14.63 7.81 4.32
N PHE A 99 13.82 7.06 5.07
CA PHE A 99 12.42 6.81 4.73
C PHE A 99 11.42 7.46 5.67
N LYS A 100 11.88 8.01 6.80
CA LYS A 100 10.98 8.62 7.78
C LYS A 100 10.46 9.94 7.28
N LEU A 101 9.17 10.14 7.41
CA LEU A 101 8.49 11.36 6.97
C LEU A 101 9.10 12.62 7.59
N GLY A 102 9.47 12.57 8.87
CA GLY A 102 10.09 13.69 9.58
C GLY A 102 11.52 14.03 9.15
N LYS A 103 12.19 13.16 8.40
CA LYS A 103 13.55 13.37 7.92
C LYS A 103 13.60 14.10 6.58
N ILE A 104 12.48 14.25 5.91
CA ILE A 104 12.41 14.97 4.66
C ILE A 104 12.38 16.46 4.97
N PRO A 105 13.18 17.29 4.27
CA PRO A 105 13.24 18.73 4.55
C PRO A 105 11.99 19.46 4.08
N LYS A 106 10.91 19.34 4.82
CA LYS A 106 9.61 19.93 4.49
C LYS A 106 9.64 21.45 4.41
N ALA A 107 10.52 22.08 5.16
CA ALA A 107 10.63 23.52 5.18
C ALA A 107 11.10 24.11 3.85
N LYS A 108 11.78 23.30 3.04
CA LYS A 108 12.38 23.72 1.77
C LYS A 108 11.62 23.26 0.55
N THR A 109 10.82 22.19 0.69
CA THR A 109 10.07 21.64 -0.42
C THR A 109 8.69 21.21 0.07
N ASN A 110 7.70 21.37 -0.78
CA ASN A 110 6.38 20.83 -0.54
C ASN A 110 5.85 20.23 -1.85
N LEU A 111 4.74 19.54 -1.76
CA LEU A 111 4.18 18.85 -2.92
C LEU A 111 3.87 19.81 -4.08
N LYS A 112 3.46 21.04 -3.78
CA LYS A 112 3.15 22.05 -4.80
C LYS A 112 4.38 22.41 -5.64
N ASP A 113 5.57 22.39 -5.06
CA ASP A 113 6.80 22.71 -5.79
C ASP A 113 7.10 21.65 -6.86
N TYR A 114 6.78 20.40 -6.59
CA TYR A 114 6.91 19.31 -7.56
C TYR A 114 5.84 19.37 -8.64
N LEU A 115 4.64 19.78 -8.29
CA LEU A 115 3.51 19.82 -9.22
C LEU A 115 3.58 20.96 -10.23
N LYS A 116 4.44 21.95 -10.01
CA LYS A 116 4.64 23.07 -10.94
C LYS A 116 5.50 22.72 -12.16
N LYS A 117 6.08 21.58 -12.19
CA LYS A 117 6.95 21.16 -13.31
C LYS A 117 6.17 20.70 -14.51
#